data_bce2232978f1e96e8a8c2479f7228113
#
_entry.id   bce2232978f1e96e8a8c2479f7228113
#
_cell.length_a   1.000
_cell.length_b   1.000
_cell.length_c   1.000
_cell.angle_alpha   90.00
_cell.angle_beta   90.00
_cell.angle_gamma   90.00
#
_symmetry.space_group_name_H-M   'P 1'
#
loop_
_entity.id
_entity.type
_entity.pdbx_description
1 polymer ?
#
loop_
_entity_poly.entity_id
_entity_poly.type
_entity_poly.pdbx_seq_one_letter_code
_entity_poly.pdbx_strand_id
1 'polypeptide(L)'
;MKDVNGKIQVKDKEYKLVFNLNVMEAIQNEYGTLEKWGSLTDGSQGEPDAKAIIFGFREMLNEGIDIDNDENGTDIKPLTLKQVGRILTEVGIANATSVLNRTVIESTKSAEKNV
;
A
#
# COMPACT_ATOMS: atom_id res chain seq x y z
N MET A 1 -3.99 7.67 14.54
CA MET A 1 -3.59 7.63 13.12
C MET A 1 -4.80 7.92 12.25
N LYS A 2 -4.61 8.76 11.28
CA LYS A 2 -5.65 9.14 10.33
C LYS A 2 -5.45 8.36 9.04
N ASP A 3 -6.55 7.97 8.40
CA ASP A 3 -6.47 7.29 7.11
C ASP A 3 -5.87 8.23 6.06
N VAL A 4 -4.85 7.75 5.35
CA VAL A 4 -4.21 8.50 4.27
C VAL A 4 -4.39 7.72 2.98
N ASN A 5 -4.94 8.37 1.99
CA ASN A 5 -5.22 7.77 0.70
C ASN A 5 -4.23 8.26 -0.35
N GLY A 6 -3.57 7.32 -1.01
CA GLY A 6 -2.85 7.57 -2.24
C GLY A 6 -3.65 7.03 -3.40
N LYS A 7 -3.17 7.27 -4.60
CA LYS A 7 -3.81 6.76 -5.83
C LYS A 7 -2.77 6.35 -6.83
N ILE A 8 -3.06 5.27 -7.57
CA ILE A 8 -2.28 4.89 -8.75
C ILE A 8 -3.22 4.73 -9.92
N GLN A 9 -2.78 5.14 -11.09
CA GLN A 9 -3.57 5.05 -12.30
C GLN A 9 -2.89 4.13 -13.31
N VAL A 10 -3.66 3.18 -13.84
CA VAL A 10 -3.19 2.23 -14.84
C VAL A 10 -4.17 2.27 -15.99
N LYS A 11 -3.73 2.80 -17.14
CA LYS A 11 -4.58 3.01 -18.30
C LYS A 11 -5.76 3.92 -17.92
N ASP A 12 -6.99 3.46 -18.05
CA ASP A 12 -8.19 4.24 -17.73
C ASP A 12 -8.73 3.90 -16.32
N LYS A 13 -8.00 3.10 -15.54
CA LYS A 13 -8.46 2.64 -14.23
C LYS A 13 -7.64 3.25 -13.11
N GLU A 14 -8.33 3.79 -12.11
CA GLU A 14 -7.71 4.38 -10.93
C GLU A 14 -7.89 3.44 -9.74
N TYR A 15 -6.81 3.23 -9.00
CA TYR A 15 -6.82 2.42 -7.78
C TYR A 15 -6.50 3.28 -6.57
N LYS A 16 -7.31 3.16 -5.53
CA LYS A 16 -7.11 3.86 -4.28
C LYS A 16 -6.19 3.06 -3.36
N LEU A 17 -5.26 3.74 -2.72
CA LEU A 17 -4.36 3.15 -1.72
C LEU A 17 -4.74 3.69 -0.35
N VAL A 18 -5.03 2.81 0.59
CA VAL A 18 -5.36 3.20 1.96
C VAL A 18 -4.32 2.61 2.90
N PHE A 19 -3.65 3.47 3.67
CA PHE A 19 -2.75 3.03 4.74
C PHE A 19 -3.38 3.41 6.09
N ASN A 20 -3.75 2.39 6.86
CA ASN A 20 -4.36 2.57 8.17
C ASN A 20 -3.83 1.48 9.12
N LEU A 21 -4.41 1.39 10.32
CA LEU A 21 -3.94 0.41 11.31
C LEU A 21 -4.11 -1.03 10.85
N ASN A 22 -5.12 -1.34 10.05
CA ASN A 22 -5.29 -2.70 9.52
C ASN A 22 -4.13 -3.08 8.61
N VAL A 23 -3.71 -2.15 7.76
CA VAL A 23 -2.57 -2.36 6.86
C VAL A 23 -1.29 -2.45 7.66
N MET A 24 -1.10 -1.58 8.65
CA MET A 24 0.08 -1.62 9.52
C MET A 24 0.19 -2.97 10.25
N GLU A 25 -0.93 -3.47 10.77
CA GLU A 25 -0.95 -4.77 11.46
C GLU A 25 -0.52 -5.91 10.53
N ALA A 26 -1.04 -5.92 9.30
CA ALA A 26 -0.69 -6.94 8.32
C ALA A 26 0.80 -6.92 8.00
N ILE A 27 1.36 -5.73 7.84
CA ILE A 27 2.80 -5.56 7.56
C ILE A 27 3.63 -6.03 8.77
N GLN A 28 3.24 -5.65 9.98
CA GLN A 28 3.95 -6.08 11.18
C GLN A 28 3.91 -7.60 11.36
N ASN A 29 2.78 -8.22 11.08
CA ASN A 29 2.65 -9.67 11.17
C ASN A 29 3.58 -10.40 10.20
N GLU A 30 3.75 -9.87 9.00
CA GLU A 30 4.58 -10.53 7.97
C GLU A 30 6.07 -10.20 8.12
N TYR A 31 6.40 -8.96 8.50
CA TYR A 31 7.79 -8.47 8.46
C TYR A 31 8.37 -8.12 9.83
N GLY A 32 7.57 -8.19 10.88
CA GLY A 32 8.00 -7.89 12.23
C GLY A 32 7.78 -6.44 12.64
N THR A 33 8.27 -5.49 11.85
CA THR A 33 8.08 -4.07 12.10
C THR A 33 7.83 -3.33 10.80
N LEU A 34 7.17 -2.18 10.89
CA LEU A 34 6.97 -1.30 9.75
C LEU A 34 8.33 -0.81 9.21
N GLU A 35 9.26 -0.51 10.10
CA GLU A 35 10.60 -0.05 9.75
C GLU A 35 11.35 -1.08 8.91
N LYS A 36 11.28 -2.35 9.30
CA LYS A 36 11.93 -3.42 8.55
C LYS A 36 11.36 -3.55 7.15
N TRP A 37 10.04 -3.54 7.03
CA TRP A 37 9.38 -3.56 5.73
C TRP A 37 9.76 -2.33 4.89
N GLY A 38 9.79 -1.15 5.53
CA GLY A 38 10.16 0.09 4.86
C GLY A 38 11.55 0.03 4.25
N SER A 39 12.51 -0.52 5.00
CA SER A 39 13.90 -0.62 4.50
C SER A 39 14.01 -1.58 3.32
N LEU A 40 13.11 -2.56 3.22
CA LEU A 40 13.08 -3.48 2.08
C LEU A 40 12.45 -2.84 0.83
N THR A 41 11.62 -1.82 1.02
CA THR A 41 10.86 -1.22 -0.08
C THR A 41 11.45 0.11 -0.57
N ASP A 42 12.23 0.80 0.24
CA ASP A 42 12.72 2.14 -0.08
C ASP A 42 14.09 2.18 -0.77
N GLY A 43 14.71 1.01 -0.96
CA GLY A 43 16.02 0.92 -1.59
C GLY A 43 17.21 1.21 -0.68
N SER A 44 16.99 1.44 0.63
CA SER A 44 18.07 1.74 1.58
C SER A 44 19.01 0.56 1.78
N GLN A 45 18.53 -0.65 1.55
CA GLN A 45 19.31 -1.90 1.68
C GLN A 45 19.75 -2.43 0.33
N GLY A 46 19.78 -1.56 -0.70
CA GLY A 46 20.14 -1.94 -2.05
C GLY A 46 18.91 -2.01 -2.94
N GLU A 47 18.82 -3.04 -3.78
CA GLU A 47 17.67 -3.21 -4.67
C GLU A 47 16.40 -3.44 -3.86
N PRO A 48 15.30 -2.70 -4.16
CA PRO A 48 14.05 -2.92 -3.43
C PRO A 48 13.54 -4.35 -3.60
N ASP A 49 12.99 -4.90 -2.51
CA ASP A 49 12.45 -6.25 -2.48
C ASP A 49 11.06 -6.29 -3.13
N ALA A 50 10.95 -6.96 -4.26
CA ALA A 50 9.68 -7.03 -5.00
C ALA A 50 8.56 -7.66 -4.19
N LYS A 51 8.85 -8.70 -3.42
CA LYS A 51 7.85 -9.36 -2.58
C LYS A 51 7.28 -8.39 -1.55
N ALA A 52 8.15 -7.60 -0.91
CA ALA A 52 7.72 -6.63 0.09
C ALA A 52 6.87 -5.52 -0.53
N ILE A 53 7.25 -5.06 -1.72
CA ILE A 53 6.49 -4.03 -2.43
C ILE A 53 5.10 -4.54 -2.81
N ILE A 54 5.03 -5.72 -3.41
CA ILE A 54 3.76 -6.31 -3.82
C ILE A 54 2.85 -6.54 -2.61
N PHE A 55 3.42 -7.06 -1.52
CA PHE A 55 2.68 -7.29 -0.28
C PHE A 55 2.04 -6.00 0.24
N GLY A 56 2.83 -4.94 0.36
CA GLY A 56 2.34 -3.67 0.87
C GLY A 56 1.24 -3.08 0.00
N PHE A 57 1.44 -3.11 -1.30
CA PHE A 57 0.41 -2.62 -2.22
C PHE A 57 -0.87 -3.44 -2.15
N ARG A 58 -0.74 -4.76 -2.09
CA ARG A 58 -1.93 -5.61 -1.99
C ARG A 58 -2.76 -5.27 -0.75
N GLU A 59 -2.09 -5.10 0.40
CA GLU A 59 -2.80 -4.76 1.63
C GLU A 59 -3.50 -3.41 1.52
N MET A 60 -2.82 -2.41 0.95
CA MET A 60 -3.39 -1.08 0.79
C MET A 60 -4.53 -1.03 -0.23
N LEU A 61 -4.40 -1.74 -1.34
CA LEU A 61 -5.43 -1.79 -2.38
C LEU A 61 -6.66 -2.54 -1.88
N ASN A 62 -6.46 -3.65 -1.20
CA ASN A 62 -7.57 -4.46 -0.69
C ASN A 62 -8.28 -3.78 0.46
N GLU A 63 -7.58 -3.02 1.28
CA GLU A 63 -8.23 -2.23 2.31
C GLU A 63 -9.14 -1.17 1.68
N GLY A 64 -8.69 -0.52 0.61
CA GLY A 64 -9.52 0.41 -0.14
C GLY A 64 -10.77 -0.25 -0.72
N ILE A 65 -10.62 -1.45 -1.27
CA ILE A 65 -11.74 -2.22 -1.80
C ILE A 65 -12.74 -2.57 -0.69
N ASP A 66 -12.25 -3.02 0.46
CA ASP A 66 -13.10 -3.39 1.59
C ASP A 66 -13.91 -2.19 2.10
N ILE A 67 -13.26 -1.04 2.23
CA ILE A 67 -13.93 0.18 2.67
C ILE A 67 -15.02 0.58 1.67
N ASP A 68 -14.69 0.56 0.38
CA ASP A 68 -15.66 0.91 -0.66
C ASP A 68 -16.83 -0.07 -0.69
N ASN A 69 -16.57 -1.36 -0.49
CA ASN A 69 -17.63 -2.36 -0.41
C ASN A 69 -18.59 -2.07 0.75
N ASP A 70 -18.04 -1.73 1.91
CA ASP A 70 -18.85 -1.42 3.08
C ASP A 70 -19.69 -0.16 2.86
N GLU A 71 -19.10 0.87 2.27
CA GLU A 71 -19.78 2.14 2.06
C GLU A 71 -20.85 2.07 0.97
N ASN A 72 -20.62 1.28 -0.07
CA ASN A 72 -21.48 1.24 -1.25
C ASN A 72 -22.36 -0.01 -1.34
N GLY A 73 -22.23 -0.93 -0.40
CA GLY A 73 -22.98 -2.19 -0.43
C GLY A 73 -22.59 -3.07 -1.60
N THR A 74 -21.34 -2.97 -2.07
CA THR A 74 -20.84 -3.77 -3.18
C THR A 74 -20.04 -4.97 -2.67
N ASP A 75 -19.66 -5.86 -3.58
CA ASP A 75 -18.94 -7.09 -3.25
C ASP A 75 -17.81 -7.32 -4.26
N ILE A 76 -16.96 -6.32 -4.43
CA ILE A 76 -15.81 -6.42 -5.32
C ILE A 76 -14.77 -7.32 -4.65
N LYS A 77 -14.24 -8.28 -5.39
CA LYS A 77 -13.30 -9.25 -4.86
C LYS A 77 -11.93 -8.61 -4.62
N PRO A 78 -11.21 -9.05 -3.57
CA PRO A 78 -9.86 -8.58 -3.32
C PRO A 78 -8.91 -9.02 -4.44
N LEU A 79 -7.85 -8.23 -4.62
CA LEU A 79 -6.82 -8.52 -5.60
C LEU A 79 -5.85 -9.57 -5.05
N THR A 80 -5.37 -10.43 -5.95
CA THR A 80 -4.35 -11.42 -5.61
C THR A 80 -2.95 -10.80 -5.74
N LEU A 81 -1.95 -11.46 -5.18
CA LEU A 81 -0.56 -11.02 -5.32
C LEU A 81 -0.16 -10.90 -6.79
N LYS A 82 -0.55 -11.85 -7.62
CA LYS A 82 -0.22 -11.83 -9.05
C LYS A 82 -0.88 -10.66 -9.78
N GLN A 83 -2.13 -10.38 -9.45
CA GLN A 83 -2.83 -9.24 -10.04
C GLN A 83 -2.14 -7.94 -9.66
N VAL A 84 -1.76 -7.79 -8.40
CA VAL A 84 -1.04 -6.60 -7.93
C VAL A 84 0.31 -6.48 -8.64
N GLY A 85 1.04 -7.59 -8.78
CA GLY A 85 2.31 -7.58 -9.51
C GLY A 85 2.16 -7.06 -10.94
N ARG A 86 1.10 -7.47 -11.64
CA ARG A 86 0.83 -6.99 -13.00
C ARG A 86 0.49 -5.50 -13.02
N ILE A 87 -0.31 -5.04 -12.06
CA ILE A 87 -0.64 -3.62 -11.93
C ILE A 87 0.65 -2.79 -11.73
N LEU A 88 1.51 -3.22 -10.83
CA LEU A 88 2.73 -2.49 -10.52
C LEU A 88 3.73 -2.52 -11.68
N THR A 89 3.72 -3.57 -12.49
CA THR A 89 4.53 -3.63 -13.71
C THR A 89 4.09 -2.54 -14.70
N GLU A 90 2.79 -2.32 -14.84
CA GLU A 90 2.26 -1.26 -15.70
C GLU A 90 2.59 0.14 -15.17
N VAL A 91 2.53 0.33 -13.86
CA VAL A 91 2.86 1.61 -13.21
C VAL A 91 4.35 1.92 -13.31
N GLY A 92 5.19 0.89 -13.27
CA GLY A 92 6.64 1.03 -13.20
C GLY A 92 7.13 1.05 -11.76
N ILE A 93 8.24 0.34 -11.50
CA ILE A 93 8.73 0.12 -10.14
C ILE A 93 9.10 1.43 -9.43
N ALA A 94 9.71 2.37 -10.15
CA ALA A 94 10.13 3.65 -9.56
C ALA A 94 8.92 4.49 -9.11
N ASN A 95 7.89 4.57 -9.95
CA ASN A 95 6.66 5.27 -9.59
C ASN A 95 5.94 4.57 -8.46
N ALA A 96 5.86 3.25 -8.52
CA ALA A 96 5.19 2.46 -7.49
C ALA A 96 5.83 2.69 -6.12
N THR A 97 7.16 2.58 -6.02
CA THR A 97 7.85 2.76 -4.74
C THR A 97 7.72 4.19 -4.22
N SER A 98 7.74 5.18 -5.12
CA SER A 98 7.56 6.57 -4.73
C SER A 98 6.19 6.81 -4.11
N VAL A 99 5.13 6.31 -4.73
CA VAL A 99 3.76 6.45 -4.21
C VAL A 99 3.62 5.71 -2.88
N LEU A 100 4.17 4.50 -2.80
CA LEU A 100 4.12 3.69 -1.59
C LEU A 100 4.75 4.42 -0.40
N ASN A 101 5.99 4.88 -0.59
CA ASN A 101 6.73 5.54 0.48
C ASN A 101 6.06 6.84 0.91
N ARG A 102 5.56 7.61 -0.03
CA ARG A 102 4.86 8.86 0.27
C ARG A 102 3.59 8.60 1.08
N THR A 103 2.80 7.59 0.70
CA THR A 103 1.57 7.25 1.39
C THR A 103 1.86 6.86 2.84
N VAL A 104 2.88 6.03 3.07
CA VAL A 104 3.27 5.60 4.41
C VAL A 104 3.78 6.77 5.24
N ILE A 105 4.65 7.59 4.67
CA ILE A 105 5.24 8.73 5.37
C ILE A 105 4.16 9.72 5.78
N GLU A 106 3.26 10.05 4.90
CA GLU A 106 2.18 10.99 5.21
C GLU A 106 1.24 10.46 6.29
N SER A 107 0.97 9.16 6.29
CA SER A 107 0.15 8.53 7.32
C SER A 107 0.81 8.63 8.69
N THR A 108 2.08 8.27 8.80
CA THR A 108 2.80 8.31 10.08
C THR A 108 3.01 9.75 10.55
N LYS A 109 3.25 10.66 9.63
CA LYS A 109 3.40 12.08 9.94
C LYS A 109 2.10 12.67 10.50
N SER A 110 0.96 12.30 9.93
CA SER A 110 -0.35 12.72 10.45
C SER A 110 -0.58 12.22 11.87
N ALA A 111 -0.18 10.99 12.15
CA ALA A 111 -0.29 10.41 13.49
C ALA A 111 0.56 11.19 14.50
N GLU A 112 1.77 11.57 14.13
CA GLU A 112 2.68 12.34 14.98
C GLU A 112 2.11 13.72 15.31
N LYS A 113 1.48 14.36 14.32
CA LYS A 113 0.89 15.69 14.51
C LYS A 113 -0.28 15.72 15.48
N ASN A 114 -0.92 14.60 15.66
CA ASN A 114 -2.12 14.50 16.50
C ASN A 114 -1.80 14.06 17.94
N VAL A 115 -0.55 13.97 18.28
CA VAL A 115 -0.12 13.57 19.64
C VAL A 115 -0.09 14.75 20.61
#